data_5ba103371130a876616772139c21c279
#
_entry.id   5ba103371130a876616772139c21c279
#
_cell.length_a   1.000
_cell.length_b   1.000
_cell.length_c   1.000
_cell.angle_alpha   90.00
_cell.angle_beta   90.00
_cell.angle_gamma   90.00
#
_symmetry.space_group_name_H-M   'P 1'
#
loop_
_entity.id
_entity.type
_entity.pdbx_description
1 polymer ?
#
loop_
_entity_poly.entity_id
_entity_poly.type
_entity_poly.pdbx_seq_one_letter_code
_entity_poly.pdbx_strand_id
1 'polypeptide(L)'
;MSVSRRYVVWTVGLLVYALAVFHRSSLAVAGLAATERFDISASQLASFTVLQLLVYASMQIPVGLMVDRFGSRTVLTVAVMVVSIGQAAFAFADSYALALGARVLVGAGDAMTFICVLRLVTSWFPRGQVPLISQLTGNLGQIGALAAAAPMTWALGQVGWTRAYLAGAVAGLGALVVLRLPLHDSPEHPHLRGVPMSARDLVASLGASWAQPGTRLGLWVHFSTPFATTMMSLLWGYPFLVTAEHLSPGAASALLSLLVATSVAYGPLLGWLVGRHPWHRSTTALVIVAALATVWGLVLLWPGDAPMPLLVLLIVVVGAGGPGSMIGFDVARTSNPDHRTASASGIINVGGFTSALLAVLAVGAVLDLLTPGEGGYTAEAFRWAMATQYVLWALGVIQIVRYRRRIRSLTTREQVASGSSMIEGDGLLTRGVR
;
A
#
# COMPACT_ATOMS: atom_id res chain seq x y z
N MET A 1 28.14 -14.82 0.28
CA MET A 1 26.93 -14.73 -0.58
C MET A 1 27.24 -13.90 -1.80
N SER A 2 26.93 -14.36 -3.02
CA SER A 2 27.09 -13.51 -4.20
C SER A 2 26.05 -12.41 -4.19
N VAL A 3 26.48 -11.17 -4.37
CA VAL A 3 25.63 -9.97 -4.47
C VAL A 3 24.54 -10.17 -5.53
N SER A 4 24.86 -10.89 -6.59
CA SER A 4 23.95 -11.21 -7.69
C SER A 4 22.68 -11.97 -7.26
N ARG A 5 22.78 -12.96 -6.38
CA ARG A 5 21.63 -13.83 -6.02
C ARG A 5 20.51 -13.10 -5.29
N ARG A 6 20.83 -12.17 -4.37
CA ARG A 6 19.80 -11.39 -3.63
C ARG A 6 18.97 -10.52 -4.57
N TYR A 7 19.61 -9.91 -5.59
CA TYR A 7 18.89 -9.11 -6.57
C TYR A 7 18.03 -9.98 -7.49
N VAL A 8 18.51 -11.17 -7.87
CA VAL A 8 17.68 -12.12 -8.66
C VAL A 8 16.42 -12.51 -7.89
N VAL A 9 16.53 -12.89 -6.61
CA VAL A 9 15.39 -13.24 -5.78
C VAL A 9 14.42 -12.06 -5.63
N TRP A 10 14.94 -10.87 -5.37
CA TRP A 10 14.13 -9.65 -5.27
C TRP A 10 13.44 -9.31 -6.60
N THR A 11 14.15 -9.34 -7.72
CA THR A 11 13.58 -9.04 -9.05
C THR A 11 12.46 -10.00 -9.40
N VAL A 12 12.62 -11.29 -9.12
CA VAL A 12 11.55 -12.29 -9.35
C VAL A 12 10.34 -12.00 -8.47
N GLY A 13 10.54 -11.73 -7.19
CA GLY A 13 9.45 -11.32 -6.29
C GLY A 13 8.76 -10.03 -6.77
N LEU A 14 9.54 -9.04 -7.20
CA LEU A 14 9.06 -7.77 -7.73
C LEU A 14 8.23 -7.97 -9.02
N LEU A 15 8.68 -8.82 -9.93
CA LEU A 15 7.93 -9.15 -11.15
C LEU A 15 6.58 -9.79 -10.83
N VAL A 16 6.54 -10.71 -9.86
CA VAL A 16 5.27 -11.31 -9.40
C VAL A 16 4.36 -10.24 -8.79
N TYR A 17 4.90 -9.34 -7.99
CA TYR A 17 4.13 -8.23 -7.44
C TYR A 17 3.63 -7.27 -8.53
N ALA A 18 4.47 -6.89 -9.48
CA ALA A 18 4.07 -6.05 -10.61
C ALA A 18 2.97 -6.72 -11.47
N LEU A 19 3.05 -8.04 -11.66
CA LEU A 19 2.01 -8.81 -12.35
C LEU A 19 0.68 -8.79 -11.56
N ALA A 20 0.71 -8.92 -10.24
CA ALA A 20 -0.50 -8.81 -9.42
C ALA A 20 -1.11 -7.40 -9.49
N VAL A 21 -0.27 -6.36 -9.49
CA VAL A 21 -0.71 -4.96 -9.69
C VAL A 21 -1.30 -4.77 -11.10
N PHE A 22 -0.72 -5.39 -12.13
CA PHE A 22 -1.30 -5.42 -13.49
C PHE A 22 -2.72 -6.00 -13.47
N HIS A 23 -2.91 -7.17 -12.87
CA HIS A 23 -4.23 -7.81 -12.79
C HIS A 23 -5.24 -6.98 -12.00
N ARG A 24 -4.81 -6.36 -10.90
CA ARG A 24 -5.64 -5.44 -10.12
C ARG A 24 -6.11 -4.25 -10.95
N SER A 25 -5.20 -3.65 -11.71
CA SER A 25 -5.42 -2.40 -12.44
C SER A 25 -6.09 -2.62 -13.80
N SER A 26 -6.13 -3.85 -14.32
CA SER A 26 -6.68 -4.17 -15.65
C SER A 26 -8.15 -3.79 -15.83
N LEU A 27 -8.94 -3.81 -14.75
CA LEU A 27 -10.35 -3.41 -14.80
C LEU A 27 -10.53 -1.90 -14.99
N ALA A 28 -9.59 -1.08 -14.51
CA ALA A 28 -9.71 0.37 -14.64
C ALA A 28 -9.81 0.83 -16.11
N VAL A 29 -9.10 0.15 -17.01
CA VAL A 29 -9.14 0.43 -18.45
C VAL A 29 -10.21 -0.35 -19.20
N ALA A 30 -10.74 -1.41 -18.60
CA ALA A 30 -11.79 -2.25 -19.17
C ALA A 30 -13.21 -1.86 -18.69
N GLY A 31 -13.35 -0.76 -17.94
CA GLY A 31 -14.61 -0.37 -17.31
C GLY A 31 -15.78 -0.30 -18.28
N LEU A 32 -15.62 0.42 -19.40
CA LEU A 32 -16.67 0.53 -20.44
C LEU A 32 -17.04 -0.83 -21.05
N ALA A 33 -16.03 -1.63 -21.39
CA ALA A 33 -16.26 -2.98 -21.92
C ALA A 33 -16.92 -3.90 -20.87
N ALA A 34 -16.67 -3.68 -19.57
CA ALA A 34 -17.31 -4.41 -18.49
C ALA A 34 -18.79 -4.01 -18.34
N THR A 35 -19.12 -2.71 -18.45
CA THR A 35 -20.53 -2.26 -18.40
C THR A 35 -21.34 -2.83 -19.54
N GLU A 36 -20.82 -2.85 -20.76
CA GLU A 36 -21.47 -3.45 -21.92
C GLU A 36 -21.61 -4.97 -21.77
N ARG A 37 -20.52 -5.66 -21.35
CA ARG A 37 -20.49 -7.12 -21.28
C ARG A 37 -21.43 -7.70 -20.25
N PHE A 38 -21.55 -7.05 -19.09
CA PHE A 38 -22.33 -7.55 -17.95
C PHE A 38 -23.67 -6.84 -17.78
N ASP A 39 -23.98 -5.89 -18.64
CA ASP A 39 -25.19 -5.03 -18.58
C ASP A 39 -25.36 -4.44 -17.16
N ILE A 40 -24.33 -3.72 -16.68
CA ILE A 40 -24.24 -3.22 -15.31
C ILE A 40 -24.20 -1.71 -15.25
N SER A 41 -24.74 -1.17 -14.14
CA SER A 41 -24.70 0.24 -13.82
C SER A 41 -23.28 0.69 -13.38
N ALA A 42 -23.05 2.00 -13.36
CA ALA A 42 -21.80 2.59 -12.84
C ALA A 42 -21.53 2.22 -11.37
N SER A 43 -22.58 2.12 -10.54
CA SER A 43 -22.46 1.69 -9.15
C SER A 43 -22.04 0.22 -9.02
N GLN A 44 -22.57 -0.65 -9.89
CA GLN A 44 -22.16 -2.05 -9.96
C GLN A 44 -20.71 -2.19 -10.47
N LEU A 45 -20.28 -1.36 -11.42
CA LEU A 45 -18.88 -1.31 -11.85
C LEU A 45 -17.97 -0.88 -10.70
N ALA A 46 -18.34 0.15 -9.95
CA ALA A 46 -17.58 0.61 -8.78
C ALA A 46 -17.45 -0.48 -7.71
N SER A 47 -18.48 -1.32 -7.54
CA SER A 47 -18.48 -2.42 -6.56
C SER A 47 -17.36 -3.44 -6.79
N PHE A 48 -16.92 -3.67 -8.02
CA PHE A 48 -15.76 -4.52 -8.31
C PHE A 48 -14.50 -4.00 -7.59
N THR A 49 -14.26 -2.70 -7.67
CA THR A 49 -13.08 -2.09 -7.05
C THR A 49 -13.21 -2.06 -5.52
N VAL A 50 -14.38 -1.70 -5.01
CA VAL A 50 -14.64 -1.68 -3.56
C VAL A 50 -14.48 -3.07 -2.96
N LEU A 51 -15.10 -4.09 -3.57
CA LEU A 51 -14.99 -5.47 -3.09
C LEU A 51 -13.55 -5.98 -3.16
N GLN A 52 -12.85 -5.71 -4.24
CA GLN A 52 -11.44 -6.10 -4.36
C GLN A 52 -10.55 -5.47 -3.29
N LEU A 53 -10.74 -4.18 -2.98
CA LEU A 53 -10.01 -3.50 -1.91
C LEU A 53 -10.39 -4.05 -0.53
N LEU A 54 -11.67 -4.37 -0.30
CA LEU A 54 -12.14 -4.98 0.93
C LEU A 54 -11.52 -6.37 1.15
N VAL A 55 -11.51 -7.22 0.11
CA VAL A 55 -10.85 -8.53 0.13
C VAL A 55 -9.35 -8.36 0.38
N TYR A 56 -8.71 -7.43 -0.32
CA TYR A 56 -7.29 -7.13 -0.13
C TYR A 56 -7.01 -6.76 1.33
N ALA A 57 -7.77 -5.84 1.90
CA ALA A 57 -7.60 -5.40 3.30
C ALA A 57 -7.83 -6.53 4.30
N SER A 58 -8.89 -7.32 4.13
CA SER A 58 -9.22 -8.44 5.03
C SER A 58 -8.19 -9.57 4.99
N MET A 59 -7.54 -9.78 3.85
CA MET A 59 -6.52 -10.81 3.67
C MET A 59 -5.16 -10.45 4.28
N GLN A 60 -4.90 -9.19 4.66
CA GLN A 60 -3.56 -8.78 5.11
C GLN A 60 -3.06 -9.55 6.34
N ILE A 61 -3.92 -9.74 7.34
CA ILE A 61 -3.58 -10.49 8.55
C ILE A 61 -3.43 -12.00 8.25
N PRO A 62 -4.40 -12.68 7.60
CA PRO A 62 -4.22 -14.07 7.18
C PRO A 62 -2.95 -14.30 6.36
N VAL A 63 -2.67 -13.43 5.40
CA VAL A 63 -1.46 -13.52 4.56
C VAL A 63 -0.19 -13.39 5.40
N GLY A 64 -0.13 -12.45 6.33
CA GLY A 64 1.01 -12.31 7.23
C GLY A 64 1.31 -13.60 7.98
N LEU A 65 0.27 -14.26 8.54
CA LEU A 65 0.38 -15.54 9.20
C LEU A 65 0.80 -16.68 8.25
N MET A 66 0.26 -16.70 7.03
CA MET A 66 0.64 -17.69 6.01
C MET A 66 2.12 -17.55 5.63
N VAL A 67 2.62 -16.33 5.49
CA VAL A 67 4.02 -16.06 5.13
C VAL A 67 4.96 -16.48 6.28
N ASP A 68 4.62 -16.17 7.53
CA ASP A 68 5.42 -16.59 8.69
C ASP A 68 5.45 -18.13 8.85
N ARG A 69 4.39 -18.83 8.44
CA ARG A 69 4.29 -20.28 8.55
C ARG A 69 4.86 -21.03 7.35
N PHE A 70 4.52 -20.62 6.13
CA PHE A 70 4.81 -21.39 4.92
C PHE A 70 5.95 -20.80 4.08
N GLY A 71 6.45 -19.61 4.45
CA GLY A 71 7.45 -18.87 3.72
C GLY A 71 6.90 -18.13 2.50
N SER A 72 7.65 -17.13 2.04
CA SER A 72 7.27 -16.27 0.90
C SER A 72 7.16 -17.04 -0.40
N ARG A 73 8.05 -18.02 -0.64
CA ARG A 73 8.06 -18.86 -1.86
C ARG A 73 6.74 -19.61 -2.05
N THR A 74 6.27 -20.26 -1.00
CA THR A 74 5.02 -21.03 -1.04
C THR A 74 3.82 -20.11 -1.24
N VAL A 75 3.76 -19.03 -0.46
CA VAL A 75 2.63 -18.09 -0.51
C VAL A 75 2.59 -17.36 -1.87
N LEU A 76 3.73 -16.92 -2.44
CA LEU A 76 3.78 -16.35 -3.79
C LEU A 76 3.33 -17.35 -4.87
N THR A 77 3.68 -18.63 -4.73
CA THR A 77 3.22 -19.68 -5.66
C THR A 77 1.69 -19.78 -5.63
N VAL A 78 1.11 -19.82 -4.43
CA VAL A 78 -0.37 -19.85 -4.25
C VAL A 78 -0.98 -18.54 -4.77
N ALA A 79 -0.37 -17.39 -4.48
CA ALA A 79 -0.84 -16.08 -4.96
C ALA A 79 -0.99 -16.03 -6.49
N VAL A 80 0.07 -16.43 -7.20
CA VAL A 80 0.05 -16.43 -8.68
C VAL A 80 -0.99 -17.40 -9.22
N MET A 81 -1.15 -18.59 -8.63
CA MET A 81 -2.20 -19.53 -9.02
C MET A 81 -3.59 -18.95 -8.82
N VAL A 82 -3.86 -18.37 -7.64
CA VAL A 82 -5.16 -17.78 -7.31
C VAL A 82 -5.49 -16.60 -8.21
N VAL A 83 -4.52 -15.70 -8.45
CA VAL A 83 -4.70 -14.58 -9.40
C VAL A 83 -4.98 -15.09 -10.80
N SER A 84 -4.21 -16.08 -11.30
CA SER A 84 -4.38 -16.62 -12.65
C SER A 84 -5.73 -17.31 -12.83
N ILE A 85 -6.16 -18.09 -11.84
CA ILE A 85 -7.49 -18.72 -11.84
C ILE A 85 -8.58 -17.65 -11.82
N GLY A 86 -8.47 -16.66 -10.94
CA GLY A 86 -9.41 -15.55 -10.87
C GLY A 86 -9.48 -14.77 -12.18
N GLN A 87 -8.33 -14.51 -12.83
CA GLN A 87 -8.29 -13.80 -14.10
C GLN A 87 -8.88 -14.65 -15.25
N ALA A 88 -8.64 -15.95 -15.27
CA ALA A 88 -9.29 -16.87 -16.22
C ALA A 88 -10.79 -16.94 -16.00
N ALA A 89 -11.25 -17.05 -14.75
CA ALA A 89 -12.66 -17.00 -14.42
C ALA A 89 -13.31 -15.68 -14.87
N PHE A 90 -12.62 -14.54 -14.70
CA PHE A 90 -13.08 -13.24 -15.17
C PHE A 90 -13.15 -13.14 -16.70
N ALA A 91 -12.20 -13.79 -17.39
CA ALA A 91 -12.19 -13.88 -18.86
C ALA A 91 -13.44 -14.58 -19.42
N PHE A 92 -13.92 -15.62 -18.75
CA PHE A 92 -15.06 -16.42 -19.16
C PHE A 92 -16.38 -16.03 -18.47
N ALA A 93 -16.36 -15.08 -17.53
CA ALA A 93 -17.57 -14.64 -16.87
C ALA A 93 -18.60 -14.09 -17.90
N ASP A 94 -19.83 -14.54 -17.77
CA ASP A 94 -20.99 -14.15 -18.57
C ASP A 94 -22.04 -13.39 -17.74
N SER A 95 -21.85 -13.33 -16.42
CA SER A 95 -22.75 -12.64 -15.50
C SER A 95 -21.96 -11.79 -14.49
N TYR A 96 -22.62 -10.74 -13.99
CA TYR A 96 -22.08 -9.87 -12.94
C TYR A 96 -21.63 -10.64 -11.69
N ALA A 97 -22.41 -11.61 -11.25
CA ALA A 97 -22.11 -12.39 -10.06
C ALA A 97 -20.82 -13.22 -10.21
N LEU A 98 -20.64 -13.89 -11.36
CA LEU A 98 -19.42 -14.64 -11.67
C LEU A 98 -18.22 -13.72 -11.80
N ALA A 99 -18.40 -12.58 -12.47
CA ALA A 99 -17.35 -11.56 -12.57
C ALA A 99 -16.92 -11.03 -11.19
N LEU A 100 -17.88 -10.77 -10.31
CA LEU A 100 -17.62 -10.33 -8.93
C LEU A 100 -16.84 -11.38 -8.14
N GLY A 101 -17.26 -12.67 -8.21
CA GLY A 101 -16.53 -13.78 -7.59
C GLY A 101 -15.10 -13.93 -8.12
N ALA A 102 -14.91 -13.76 -9.42
CA ALA A 102 -13.57 -13.78 -10.04
C ALA A 102 -12.68 -12.63 -9.50
N ARG A 103 -13.25 -11.43 -9.30
CA ARG A 103 -12.52 -10.28 -8.72
C ARG A 103 -12.15 -10.50 -7.25
N VAL A 104 -12.96 -11.24 -6.47
CA VAL A 104 -12.60 -11.70 -5.12
C VAL A 104 -11.33 -12.54 -5.16
N LEU A 105 -11.24 -13.50 -6.08
CA LEU A 105 -10.03 -14.34 -6.23
C LEU A 105 -8.82 -13.51 -6.64
N VAL A 106 -8.97 -12.60 -7.62
CA VAL A 106 -7.87 -11.70 -8.01
C VAL A 106 -7.41 -10.86 -6.82
N GLY A 107 -8.33 -10.28 -6.04
CA GLY A 107 -8.02 -9.50 -4.84
C GLY A 107 -7.33 -10.32 -3.75
N ALA A 108 -7.76 -11.55 -3.52
CA ALA A 108 -7.16 -12.45 -2.55
C ALA A 108 -5.72 -12.84 -2.93
N GLY A 109 -5.49 -13.17 -4.20
CA GLY A 109 -4.15 -13.50 -4.69
C GLY A 109 -3.22 -12.27 -4.71
N ASP A 110 -3.70 -11.10 -5.12
CA ASP A 110 -2.96 -9.84 -5.09
C ASP A 110 -2.49 -9.49 -3.66
N ALA A 111 -3.38 -9.66 -2.67
CA ALA A 111 -3.09 -9.40 -1.26
C ALA A 111 -1.88 -10.18 -0.73
N MET A 112 -1.61 -11.37 -1.28
CA MET A 112 -0.51 -12.24 -0.85
C MET A 112 0.86 -11.74 -1.34
N THR A 113 0.94 -10.91 -2.38
CA THR A 113 2.19 -10.65 -3.09
C THR A 113 3.10 -9.66 -2.36
N PHE A 114 2.60 -8.50 -1.98
CA PHE A 114 3.41 -7.42 -1.41
C PHE A 114 4.11 -7.81 -0.10
N ILE A 115 3.38 -8.41 0.86
CA ILE A 115 3.94 -8.85 2.14
C ILE A 115 5.03 -9.91 1.94
N CYS A 116 4.84 -10.82 0.97
CA CYS A 116 5.85 -11.82 0.61
C CYS A 116 7.15 -11.17 0.14
N VAL A 117 7.05 -10.16 -0.75
CA VAL A 117 8.25 -9.49 -1.28
C VAL A 117 8.94 -8.68 -0.18
N LEU A 118 8.20 -7.98 0.68
CA LEU A 118 8.78 -7.32 1.85
C LEU A 118 9.51 -8.31 2.77
N ARG A 119 8.95 -9.50 2.98
CA ARG A 119 9.60 -10.57 3.77
C ARG A 119 10.89 -11.05 3.10
N LEU A 120 10.90 -11.23 1.77
CA LEU A 120 12.12 -11.57 1.04
C LEU A 120 13.18 -10.47 1.17
N VAL A 121 12.79 -9.20 1.06
CA VAL A 121 13.72 -8.08 1.25
C VAL A 121 14.37 -8.12 2.63
N THR A 122 13.60 -8.36 3.68
CA THR A 122 14.14 -8.45 5.05
C THR A 122 15.06 -9.66 5.26
N SER A 123 14.84 -10.76 4.54
CA SER A 123 15.64 -11.99 4.65
C SER A 123 16.93 -11.96 3.81
N TRP A 124 16.96 -11.20 2.72
CA TRP A 124 18.05 -11.23 1.75
C TRP A 124 18.96 -10.01 1.78
N PHE A 125 18.48 -8.86 2.27
CA PHE A 125 19.24 -7.62 2.25
C PHE A 125 19.74 -7.23 3.65
N PRO A 126 20.93 -6.58 3.73
CA PRO A 126 21.43 -6.02 4.97
C PRO A 126 20.43 -5.03 5.59
N ARG A 127 20.33 -5.00 6.91
CA ARG A 127 19.36 -4.18 7.66
C ARG A 127 19.32 -2.71 7.20
N GLY A 128 20.47 -2.10 6.90
CA GLY A 128 20.55 -0.71 6.43
C GLY A 128 20.00 -0.48 5.02
N GLN A 129 19.92 -1.51 4.17
CA GLN A 129 19.39 -1.41 2.81
C GLN A 129 17.88 -1.72 2.73
N VAL A 130 17.34 -2.41 3.73
CA VAL A 130 15.92 -2.84 3.72
C VAL A 130 14.96 -1.67 3.49
N PRO A 131 15.07 -0.50 4.12
CA PRO A 131 14.15 0.60 3.88
C PRO A 131 14.14 1.07 2.42
N LEU A 132 15.32 1.22 1.81
CA LEU A 132 15.45 1.64 0.42
C LEU A 132 14.86 0.59 -0.54
N ILE A 133 15.22 -0.69 -0.37
CA ILE A 133 14.74 -1.77 -1.25
C ILE A 133 13.23 -1.98 -1.09
N SER A 134 12.69 -1.80 0.11
CA SER A 134 11.24 -1.84 0.35
C SER A 134 10.51 -0.71 -0.38
N GLN A 135 11.04 0.50 -0.35
CA GLN A 135 10.52 1.64 -1.11
C GLN A 135 10.57 1.38 -2.63
N LEU A 136 11.71 0.90 -3.12
CA LEU A 136 11.86 0.52 -4.53
C LEU A 136 10.86 -0.59 -4.91
N THR A 137 10.59 -1.54 -4.02
CA THR A 137 9.58 -2.58 -4.24
C THR A 137 8.19 -1.98 -4.45
N GLY A 138 7.77 -1.08 -3.57
CA GLY A 138 6.49 -0.40 -3.68
C GLY A 138 6.35 0.41 -4.98
N ASN A 139 7.37 1.20 -5.31
CA ASN A 139 7.37 2.07 -6.49
C ASN A 139 7.43 1.27 -7.80
N LEU A 140 8.39 0.35 -7.93
CA LEU A 140 8.58 -0.43 -9.14
C LEU A 140 7.42 -1.41 -9.38
N GLY A 141 6.76 -1.88 -8.33
CA GLY A 141 5.54 -2.67 -8.45
C GLY A 141 4.43 -1.94 -9.21
N GLN A 142 4.36 -0.60 -9.13
CA GLN A 142 3.38 0.20 -9.87
C GLN A 142 3.60 0.20 -11.40
N ILE A 143 4.75 -0.27 -11.89
CA ILE A 143 4.97 -0.54 -13.32
C ILE A 143 3.89 -1.50 -13.85
N GLY A 144 3.39 -2.42 -13.00
CA GLY A 144 2.27 -3.28 -13.32
C GLY A 144 1.00 -2.50 -13.70
N ALA A 145 0.68 -1.42 -13.01
CA ALA A 145 -0.47 -0.59 -13.34
C ALA A 145 -0.26 0.16 -14.67
N LEU A 146 0.95 0.66 -14.93
CA LEU A 146 1.29 1.27 -16.22
C LEU A 146 1.20 0.26 -17.37
N ALA A 147 1.68 -0.96 -17.15
CA ALA A 147 1.56 -2.06 -18.12
C ALA A 147 0.11 -2.48 -18.35
N ALA A 148 -0.77 -2.34 -17.35
CA ALA A 148 -2.21 -2.57 -17.52
C ALA A 148 -2.87 -1.49 -18.39
N ALA A 149 -2.40 -0.25 -18.37
CA ALA A 149 -3.03 0.83 -19.10
C ALA A 149 -3.00 0.61 -20.63
N ALA A 150 -1.85 0.76 -21.27
CA ALA A 150 -1.77 0.70 -22.74
C ALA A 150 -1.87 -0.74 -23.32
N PRO A 151 -1.14 -1.76 -22.84
CA PRO A 151 -1.23 -3.12 -23.37
C PRO A 151 -2.61 -3.74 -23.24
N MET A 152 -3.30 -3.52 -22.09
CA MET A 152 -4.64 -4.11 -21.90
C MET A 152 -5.69 -3.41 -22.76
N THR A 153 -5.63 -2.08 -22.88
CA THR A 153 -6.53 -1.33 -23.77
C THR A 153 -6.37 -1.78 -25.21
N TRP A 154 -5.13 -1.90 -25.68
CA TRP A 154 -4.84 -2.42 -27.01
C TRP A 154 -5.36 -3.86 -27.20
N ALA A 155 -5.10 -4.75 -26.26
CA ALA A 155 -5.56 -6.13 -26.34
C ALA A 155 -7.09 -6.23 -26.36
N LEU A 156 -7.80 -5.45 -25.52
CA LEU A 156 -9.28 -5.41 -25.53
C LEU A 156 -9.82 -4.97 -26.89
N GLY A 157 -9.21 -3.96 -27.52
CA GLY A 157 -9.62 -3.49 -28.85
C GLY A 157 -9.31 -4.44 -30.00
N GLN A 158 -8.19 -5.20 -29.93
CA GLN A 158 -7.76 -6.08 -31.03
C GLN A 158 -8.29 -7.51 -30.92
N VAL A 159 -8.25 -8.10 -29.72
CA VAL A 159 -8.58 -9.53 -29.55
C VAL A 159 -9.82 -9.77 -28.68
N GLY A 160 -10.41 -8.71 -28.15
CA GLY A 160 -11.63 -8.73 -27.33
C GLY A 160 -11.39 -9.21 -25.90
N TRP A 161 -12.46 -9.16 -25.10
CA TRP A 161 -12.45 -9.40 -23.66
C TRP A 161 -11.80 -10.73 -23.26
N THR A 162 -12.38 -11.84 -23.71
CA THR A 162 -11.97 -13.17 -23.26
C THR A 162 -10.51 -13.47 -23.55
N ARG A 163 -10.04 -13.16 -24.77
CA ARG A 163 -8.65 -13.43 -25.14
C ARG A 163 -7.67 -12.51 -24.42
N ALA A 164 -8.01 -11.24 -24.20
CA ALA A 164 -7.16 -10.28 -23.50
C ALA A 164 -6.96 -10.70 -22.02
N TYR A 165 -8.03 -11.04 -21.31
CA TYR A 165 -7.96 -11.48 -19.92
C TYR A 165 -7.33 -12.89 -19.77
N LEU A 166 -7.59 -13.79 -20.72
CA LEU A 166 -6.96 -15.11 -20.73
C LEU A 166 -5.44 -15.03 -20.98
N ALA A 167 -4.99 -14.13 -21.86
CA ALA A 167 -3.56 -13.88 -22.04
C ALA A 167 -2.90 -13.42 -20.74
N GLY A 168 -3.55 -12.54 -19.96
CA GLY A 168 -3.09 -12.18 -18.63
C GLY A 168 -2.99 -13.39 -17.68
N ALA A 169 -4.00 -14.25 -17.66
CA ALA A 169 -3.99 -15.46 -16.83
C ALA A 169 -2.84 -16.41 -17.21
N VAL A 170 -2.59 -16.60 -18.52
CA VAL A 170 -1.49 -17.42 -19.04
C VAL A 170 -0.13 -16.80 -18.68
N ALA A 171 0.02 -15.47 -18.78
CA ALA A 171 1.21 -14.78 -18.32
C ALA A 171 1.48 -15.03 -16.83
N GLY A 172 0.42 -15.07 -16.00
CA GLY A 172 0.50 -15.47 -14.60
C GLY A 172 1.04 -16.89 -14.43
N LEU A 173 0.50 -17.86 -15.16
CA LEU A 173 1.00 -19.24 -15.11
C LEU A 173 2.45 -19.34 -15.59
N GLY A 174 2.87 -18.56 -16.60
CA GLY A 174 4.25 -18.45 -17.03
C GLY A 174 5.18 -17.93 -15.92
N ALA A 175 4.69 -16.97 -15.13
CA ALA A 175 5.43 -16.46 -13.98
C ALA A 175 5.70 -17.53 -12.89
N LEU A 176 4.87 -18.59 -12.77
CA LEU A 176 5.16 -19.72 -11.87
C LEU A 176 6.45 -20.45 -12.23
N VAL A 177 6.74 -20.60 -13.51
CA VAL A 177 7.98 -21.24 -13.98
C VAL A 177 9.18 -20.39 -13.57
N VAL A 178 9.11 -19.08 -13.84
CA VAL A 178 10.17 -18.12 -13.49
C VAL A 178 10.38 -18.05 -11.96
N LEU A 179 9.30 -18.13 -11.18
CA LEU A 179 9.34 -18.06 -9.73
C LEU A 179 10.00 -19.29 -9.10
N ARG A 180 9.74 -20.49 -9.63
CA ARG A 180 10.16 -21.73 -8.98
C ARG A 180 11.67 -21.98 -8.99
N LEU A 181 12.38 -21.50 -10.00
CA LEU A 181 13.79 -21.78 -10.19
C LEU A 181 14.72 -21.01 -9.23
N PRO A 182 14.64 -19.65 -9.11
CA PRO A 182 15.59 -18.90 -8.28
C PRO A 182 15.08 -18.55 -6.88
N LEU A 183 13.75 -18.62 -6.60
CA LEU A 183 13.19 -18.08 -5.37
C LEU A 183 13.45 -19.00 -4.18
N HIS A 184 14.17 -18.47 -3.20
CA HIS A 184 14.40 -19.07 -1.89
C HIS A 184 13.91 -18.12 -0.80
N ASP A 185 13.36 -18.64 0.29
CA ASP A 185 12.84 -17.81 1.40
C ASP A 185 13.95 -17.04 2.12
N SER A 186 15.11 -17.66 2.27
CA SER A 186 16.31 -17.02 2.82
C SER A 186 17.59 -17.62 2.21
N PRO A 187 18.76 -16.98 2.43
CA PRO A 187 20.04 -17.52 1.98
C PRO A 187 20.36 -18.91 2.53
N GLU A 188 19.95 -19.19 3.77
CA GLU A 188 20.27 -20.40 4.51
C GLU A 188 19.19 -21.47 4.34
N HIS A 189 17.95 -21.06 4.12
CA HIS A 189 16.78 -21.96 4.04
C HIS A 189 16.02 -21.73 2.74
N PRO A 190 16.13 -22.65 1.75
CA PRO A 190 15.36 -22.57 0.52
C PRO A 190 13.84 -22.58 0.75
N HIS A 191 13.40 -23.28 1.78
CA HIS A 191 12.01 -23.38 2.23
C HIS A 191 11.94 -23.12 3.72
N LEU A 192 11.33 -22.02 4.12
CA LEU A 192 10.94 -21.78 5.50
C LEU A 192 9.67 -22.59 5.78
N ARG A 193 9.80 -23.51 6.72
CA ARG A 193 8.62 -24.15 7.34
C ARG A 193 8.60 -23.72 8.79
N GLY A 194 7.70 -22.77 9.10
CA GLY A 194 7.39 -22.47 10.51
C GLY A 194 6.79 -23.67 11.23
N VAL A 195 6.88 -23.67 12.53
CA VAL A 195 6.28 -24.71 13.38
C VAL A 195 4.76 -24.75 13.07
N PRO A 196 4.15 -25.94 12.93
CA PRO A 196 2.69 -26.05 12.84
C PRO A 196 2.05 -25.36 14.04
N MET A 197 1.24 -24.34 13.79
CA MET A 197 0.55 -23.58 14.83
C MET A 197 -0.93 -23.95 14.83
N SER A 198 -1.49 -24.21 15.99
CA SER A 198 -2.94 -24.31 16.17
C SER A 198 -3.61 -22.95 15.96
N ALA A 199 -4.92 -22.89 15.78
CA ALA A 199 -5.66 -21.63 15.71
C ALA A 199 -5.40 -20.76 16.96
N ARG A 200 -5.23 -21.38 18.13
CA ARG A 200 -4.90 -20.70 19.39
C ARG A 200 -3.52 -20.05 19.34
N ASP A 201 -2.53 -20.77 18.79
CA ASP A 201 -1.15 -20.25 18.65
C ASP A 201 -1.09 -19.10 17.64
N LEU A 202 -1.90 -19.16 16.56
CA LEU A 202 -2.03 -18.08 15.59
C LEU A 202 -2.59 -16.80 16.25
N VAL A 203 -3.67 -16.92 17.03
CA VAL A 203 -4.24 -15.80 17.79
C VAL A 203 -3.23 -15.27 18.80
N ALA A 204 -2.52 -16.15 19.51
CA ALA A 204 -1.47 -15.75 20.45
C ALA A 204 -0.32 -15.00 19.76
N SER A 205 0.12 -15.47 18.58
CA SER A 205 1.17 -14.81 17.78
C SER A 205 0.73 -13.42 17.31
N LEU A 206 -0.51 -13.27 16.82
CA LEU A 206 -1.09 -11.98 16.48
C LEU A 206 -1.20 -11.07 17.70
N GLY A 207 -1.68 -11.59 18.82
CA GLY A 207 -1.74 -10.89 20.09
C GLY A 207 -0.37 -10.40 20.54
N ALA A 208 0.65 -11.23 20.41
CA ALA A 208 2.04 -10.88 20.73
C ALA A 208 2.63 -9.83 19.78
N SER A 209 2.31 -9.88 18.49
CA SER A 209 2.70 -8.84 17.52
C SER A 209 1.98 -7.52 17.79
N TRP A 210 0.68 -7.59 18.10
CA TRP A 210 -0.11 -6.42 18.47
C TRP A 210 0.33 -5.81 19.81
N ALA A 211 0.77 -6.63 20.77
CA ALA A 211 1.26 -6.16 22.07
C ALA A 211 2.51 -5.26 21.94
N GLN A 212 3.29 -5.43 20.87
CA GLN A 212 4.48 -4.61 20.62
C GLN A 212 4.10 -3.16 20.34
N PRO A 213 4.59 -2.18 21.14
CA PRO A 213 4.31 -0.78 20.90
C PRO A 213 4.75 -0.28 19.52
N GLY A 214 5.82 -0.88 18.98
CA GLY A 214 6.31 -0.56 17.64
C GLY A 214 5.36 -1.02 16.52
N THR A 215 4.69 -2.15 16.66
CA THR A 215 3.66 -2.57 15.70
C THR A 215 2.49 -1.59 15.67
N ARG A 216 2.02 -1.16 16.85
CA ARG A 216 0.96 -0.16 16.96
C ARG A 216 1.39 1.20 16.40
N LEU A 217 2.63 1.63 16.69
CA LEU A 217 3.19 2.84 16.10
C LEU A 217 3.25 2.73 14.57
N GLY A 218 3.73 1.60 14.04
CA GLY A 218 3.79 1.34 12.60
C GLY A 218 2.41 1.38 11.94
N LEU A 219 1.39 0.78 12.56
CA LEU A 219 0.01 0.83 12.08
C LEU A 219 -0.48 2.27 11.96
N TRP A 220 -0.29 3.10 12.99
CA TRP A 220 -0.75 4.47 12.97
C TRP A 220 0.04 5.38 12.03
N VAL A 221 1.32 5.10 11.80
CA VAL A 221 2.10 5.74 10.74
C VAL A 221 1.51 5.40 9.37
N HIS A 222 1.26 4.10 9.12
CA HIS A 222 0.68 3.65 7.86
C HIS A 222 -0.78 4.07 7.69
N PHE A 223 -1.52 4.27 8.78
CA PHE A 223 -2.87 4.84 8.75
C PHE A 223 -2.86 6.32 8.33
N SER A 224 -1.88 7.10 8.77
CA SER A 224 -1.92 8.57 8.67
C SER A 224 -1.32 9.12 7.37
N THR A 225 -0.43 8.37 6.72
CA THR A 225 0.38 8.93 5.63
C THR A 225 -0.18 8.68 4.22
N PRO A 226 -0.67 7.48 3.81
CA PRO A 226 -0.96 7.19 2.41
C PRO A 226 -2.36 7.59 1.95
N PHE A 227 -3.33 7.75 2.85
CA PHE A 227 -4.73 7.84 2.45
C PHE A 227 -5.03 9.06 1.56
N ALA A 228 -4.39 10.21 1.82
CA ALA A 228 -4.55 11.40 0.98
C ALA A 228 -4.05 11.17 -0.45
N THR A 229 -2.90 10.52 -0.60
CA THR A 229 -2.36 10.13 -1.91
C THR A 229 -3.29 9.14 -2.61
N THR A 230 -3.78 8.14 -1.88
CA THR A 230 -4.68 7.11 -2.41
C THR A 230 -6.01 7.70 -2.85
N MET A 231 -6.60 8.56 -2.03
CA MET A 231 -7.86 9.25 -2.31
C MET A 231 -7.76 10.12 -3.57
N MET A 232 -6.68 10.91 -3.68
CA MET A 232 -6.42 11.74 -4.85
C MET A 232 -6.18 10.91 -6.11
N SER A 233 -5.44 9.80 -6.01
CA SER A 233 -5.10 8.98 -7.17
C SER A 233 -6.24 8.09 -7.65
N LEU A 234 -7.09 7.59 -6.73
CA LEU A 234 -8.10 6.58 -7.08
C LEU A 234 -9.43 7.19 -7.55
N LEU A 235 -9.90 8.25 -6.88
CA LEU A 235 -11.28 8.68 -7.11
C LEU A 235 -11.47 10.19 -7.07
N TRP A 236 -11.09 10.86 -5.98
CA TRP A 236 -11.54 12.22 -5.73
C TRP A 236 -10.61 13.32 -6.25
N GLY A 237 -9.38 12.98 -6.65
CA GLY A 237 -8.41 14.01 -7.09
C GLY A 237 -8.82 14.71 -8.38
N TYR A 238 -9.22 13.96 -9.42
CA TYR A 238 -9.65 14.56 -10.67
C TYR A 238 -10.94 15.39 -10.53
N PRO A 239 -12.02 14.88 -9.91
CA PRO A 239 -13.21 15.66 -9.67
C PRO A 239 -12.95 16.92 -8.83
N PHE A 240 -12.12 16.83 -7.77
CA PHE A 240 -11.75 18.00 -6.98
C PHE A 240 -11.06 19.07 -7.81
N LEU A 241 -10.05 18.71 -8.60
CA LEU A 241 -9.30 19.66 -9.41
C LEU A 241 -10.16 20.32 -10.52
N VAL A 242 -11.06 19.54 -11.13
CA VAL A 242 -11.91 20.06 -12.22
C VAL A 242 -13.12 20.82 -11.66
N THR A 243 -13.80 20.29 -10.65
CA THR A 243 -15.07 20.86 -10.18
C THR A 243 -14.87 21.91 -9.09
N ALA A 244 -13.92 21.70 -8.16
CA ALA A 244 -13.71 22.62 -7.04
C ALA A 244 -12.70 23.72 -7.35
N GLU A 245 -11.65 23.40 -8.11
CA GLU A 245 -10.57 24.32 -8.47
C GLU A 245 -10.68 24.81 -9.93
N HIS A 246 -11.75 24.48 -10.63
CA HIS A 246 -12.10 24.89 -12.00
C HIS A 246 -10.96 24.71 -13.02
N LEU A 247 -10.10 23.71 -12.83
CA LEU A 247 -9.01 23.42 -13.76
C LEU A 247 -9.53 22.77 -15.04
N SER A 248 -8.85 23.04 -16.15
CA SER A 248 -9.07 22.29 -17.37
C SER A 248 -8.74 20.81 -17.20
N PRO A 249 -9.42 19.89 -17.92
CA PRO A 249 -9.11 18.46 -17.87
C PRO A 249 -7.63 18.12 -18.08
N GLY A 250 -6.97 18.87 -18.96
CA GLY A 250 -5.53 18.69 -19.23
C GLY A 250 -4.66 19.09 -18.05
N ALA A 251 -4.95 20.21 -17.37
CA ALA A 251 -4.21 20.67 -16.19
C ALA A 251 -4.41 19.70 -15.00
N ALA A 252 -5.64 19.25 -14.76
CA ALA A 252 -5.94 18.28 -13.72
C ALA A 252 -5.20 16.95 -13.95
N SER A 253 -5.21 16.43 -15.17
CA SER A 253 -4.49 15.20 -15.53
C SER A 253 -2.96 15.37 -15.40
N ALA A 254 -2.42 16.54 -15.76
CA ALA A 254 -1.00 16.85 -15.58
C ALA A 254 -0.59 16.85 -14.10
N LEU A 255 -1.41 17.45 -13.22
CA LEU A 255 -1.18 17.44 -11.78
C LEU A 255 -1.24 16.03 -11.19
N LEU A 256 -2.19 15.20 -11.61
CA LEU A 256 -2.24 13.80 -11.16
C LEU A 256 -1.07 12.96 -11.68
N SER A 257 -0.57 13.27 -12.89
CA SER A 257 0.68 12.66 -13.39
C SER A 257 1.89 13.10 -12.55
N LEU A 258 1.94 14.39 -12.17
CA LEU A 258 2.96 14.91 -11.26
C LEU A 258 2.89 14.22 -9.87
N LEU A 259 1.68 13.90 -9.36
CA LEU A 259 1.51 13.14 -8.12
C LEU A 259 2.23 11.78 -8.19
N VAL A 260 2.08 11.07 -9.28
CA VAL A 260 2.78 9.78 -9.49
C VAL A 260 4.29 9.99 -9.56
N ALA A 261 4.75 10.97 -10.35
CA ALA A 261 6.17 11.25 -10.50
C ALA A 261 6.84 11.62 -9.17
N THR A 262 6.20 12.47 -8.36
CA THR A 262 6.70 12.87 -7.04
C THR A 262 6.69 11.70 -6.07
N SER A 263 5.67 10.84 -6.07
CA SER A 263 5.64 9.62 -5.26
C SER A 263 6.81 8.69 -5.60
N VAL A 264 7.11 8.51 -6.87
CA VAL A 264 8.27 7.72 -7.31
C VAL A 264 9.58 8.34 -6.81
N ALA A 265 9.74 9.66 -6.89
CA ALA A 265 10.95 10.36 -6.45
C ALA A 265 11.15 10.31 -4.91
N TYR A 266 10.06 10.44 -4.15
CA TYR A 266 10.13 10.36 -2.67
C TYR A 266 10.51 8.98 -2.15
N GLY A 267 10.22 7.90 -2.89
CA GLY A 267 10.54 6.54 -2.46
C GLY A 267 12.02 6.36 -2.08
N PRO A 268 12.96 6.50 -3.02
CA PRO A 268 14.39 6.37 -2.73
C PRO A 268 14.88 7.36 -1.67
N LEU A 269 14.39 8.61 -1.70
CA LEU A 269 14.76 9.66 -0.76
C LEU A 269 14.38 9.28 0.68
N LEU A 270 13.12 8.90 0.91
CA LEU A 270 12.64 8.49 2.23
C LEU A 270 13.26 7.16 2.67
N GLY A 271 13.45 6.21 1.75
CA GLY A 271 14.12 4.96 2.03
C GLY A 271 15.57 5.17 2.52
N TRP A 272 16.30 6.06 1.85
CA TRP A 272 17.66 6.44 2.28
C TRP A 272 17.65 7.16 3.64
N LEU A 273 16.77 8.17 3.80
CA LEU A 273 16.67 8.96 5.03
C LEU A 273 16.36 8.07 6.25
N VAL A 274 15.36 7.19 6.12
CA VAL A 274 14.89 6.29 7.17
C VAL A 274 15.94 5.22 7.50
N GLY A 275 16.66 4.74 6.47
CA GLY A 275 17.77 3.80 6.64
C GLY A 275 18.95 4.41 7.40
N ARG A 276 19.28 5.69 7.12
CA ARG A 276 20.39 6.41 7.74
C ARG A 276 20.05 6.90 9.15
N HIS A 277 18.79 7.27 9.41
CA HIS A 277 18.34 7.86 10.67
C HIS A 277 17.17 7.08 11.30
N PRO A 278 17.39 5.82 11.73
CA PRO A 278 16.31 4.97 12.24
C PRO A 278 15.60 5.52 13.47
N TRP A 279 16.30 6.34 14.28
CA TRP A 279 15.74 6.98 15.47
C TRP A 279 14.71 8.06 15.14
N HIS A 280 14.78 8.66 13.95
CA HIS A 280 13.90 9.76 13.52
C HIS A 280 12.65 9.30 12.72
N ARG A 281 12.43 7.99 12.52
CA ARG A 281 11.32 7.43 11.74
C ARG A 281 9.96 8.05 12.08
N SER A 282 9.59 8.07 13.36
CA SER A 282 8.32 8.63 13.81
C SER A 282 8.26 10.17 13.65
N THR A 283 9.39 10.86 13.76
CA THR A 283 9.47 12.30 13.49
C THR A 283 9.28 12.58 12.01
N THR A 284 9.92 11.82 11.12
CA THR A 284 9.74 11.94 9.66
C THR A 284 8.26 11.72 9.27
N ALA A 285 7.61 10.70 9.83
CA ALA A 285 6.18 10.47 9.60
C ALA A 285 5.30 11.65 10.06
N LEU A 286 5.56 12.20 11.26
CA LEU A 286 4.84 13.37 11.76
C LEU A 286 5.08 14.62 10.91
N VAL A 287 6.30 14.83 10.40
CA VAL A 287 6.60 15.95 9.50
C VAL A 287 5.83 15.82 8.18
N ILE A 288 5.78 14.60 7.61
CA ILE A 288 4.99 14.34 6.41
C ILE A 288 3.52 14.65 6.66
N VAL A 289 2.92 14.15 7.75
CA VAL A 289 1.51 14.42 8.09
C VAL A 289 1.27 15.90 8.34
N ALA A 290 2.18 16.60 9.03
CA ALA A 290 2.07 18.03 9.26
C ALA A 290 2.13 18.83 7.94
N ALA A 291 3.05 18.46 7.03
CA ALA A 291 3.14 19.09 5.71
C ALA A 291 1.85 18.87 4.90
N LEU A 292 1.33 17.63 4.88
CA LEU A 292 0.05 17.29 4.23
C LEU A 292 -1.09 18.15 4.77
N ALA A 293 -1.27 18.17 6.10
CA ALA A 293 -2.33 18.93 6.73
C ALA A 293 -2.19 20.44 6.49
N THR A 294 -0.96 20.98 6.54
CA THR A 294 -0.71 22.41 6.32
C THR A 294 -1.06 22.81 4.88
N VAL A 295 -0.57 22.09 3.89
CA VAL A 295 -0.81 22.47 2.48
C VAL A 295 -2.26 22.26 2.07
N TRP A 296 -2.91 21.17 2.54
CA TRP A 296 -4.35 21.01 2.37
C TRP A 296 -5.13 22.15 3.03
N GLY A 297 -4.75 22.59 4.24
CA GLY A 297 -5.38 23.71 4.91
C GLY A 297 -5.25 25.02 4.11
N LEU A 298 -4.08 25.27 3.54
CA LEU A 298 -3.88 26.44 2.69
C LEU A 298 -4.78 26.42 1.44
N VAL A 299 -4.96 25.26 0.80
CA VAL A 299 -5.85 25.13 -0.37
C VAL A 299 -7.31 25.25 0.03
N LEU A 300 -7.76 24.54 1.07
CA LEU A 300 -9.18 24.53 1.47
C LEU A 300 -9.66 25.88 2.04
N LEU A 301 -8.76 26.64 2.67
CA LEU A 301 -9.05 27.97 3.22
C LEU A 301 -8.77 29.11 2.23
N TRP A 302 -8.29 28.80 1.01
CA TRP A 302 -8.00 29.82 0.01
C TRP A 302 -9.30 30.50 -0.47
N PRO A 303 -9.35 31.84 -0.52
CA PRO A 303 -10.54 32.54 -1.00
C PRO A 303 -10.65 32.40 -2.54
N GLY A 304 -11.67 31.70 -3.01
CA GLY A 304 -11.83 31.36 -4.43
C GLY A 304 -10.97 30.16 -4.85
N ASP A 305 -10.57 30.10 -6.11
CA ASP A 305 -9.75 29.01 -6.64
C ASP A 305 -8.30 29.16 -6.16
N ALA A 306 -7.69 28.06 -5.72
CA ALA A 306 -6.31 28.11 -5.29
C ALA A 306 -5.36 28.36 -6.47
N PRO A 307 -4.33 29.23 -6.32
CA PRO A 307 -3.41 29.52 -7.42
C PRO A 307 -2.61 28.28 -7.81
N MET A 308 -2.32 28.15 -9.11
CA MET A 308 -1.61 26.99 -9.67
C MET A 308 -0.33 26.60 -8.89
N PRO A 309 0.54 27.54 -8.44
CA PRO A 309 1.70 27.16 -7.64
C PRO A 309 1.35 26.46 -6.31
N LEU A 310 0.23 26.83 -5.67
CA LEU A 310 -0.24 26.20 -4.44
C LEU A 310 -0.79 24.79 -4.73
N LEU A 311 -1.51 24.61 -5.84
CA LEU A 311 -1.97 23.28 -6.28
C LEU A 311 -0.80 22.37 -6.66
N VAL A 312 0.23 22.90 -7.33
CA VAL A 312 1.47 22.16 -7.59
C VAL A 312 2.15 21.76 -6.28
N LEU A 313 2.26 22.66 -5.30
CA LEU A 313 2.81 22.37 -3.98
C LEU A 313 1.98 21.28 -3.26
N LEU A 314 0.64 21.37 -3.32
CA LEU A 314 -0.24 20.35 -2.77
C LEU A 314 0.09 18.98 -3.35
N ILE A 315 0.16 18.88 -4.67
CA ILE A 315 0.43 17.60 -5.36
C ILE A 315 1.82 17.04 -5.02
N VAL A 316 2.84 17.92 -4.98
CA VAL A 316 4.20 17.53 -4.59
C VAL A 316 4.22 16.98 -3.15
N VAL A 317 3.56 17.65 -2.22
CA VAL A 317 3.53 17.22 -0.81
C VAL A 317 2.69 15.95 -0.64
N VAL A 318 1.54 15.84 -1.32
CA VAL A 318 0.70 14.63 -1.29
C VAL A 318 1.45 13.41 -1.84
N GLY A 319 2.35 13.62 -2.81
CA GLY A 319 3.22 12.57 -3.34
C GLY A 319 4.11 11.89 -2.28
N ALA A 320 4.44 12.57 -1.18
CA ALA A 320 5.23 11.97 -0.09
C ALA A 320 4.44 10.98 0.77
N GLY A 321 3.11 11.00 0.73
CA GLY A 321 2.25 10.21 1.62
C GLY A 321 2.40 8.71 1.42
N GLY A 322 2.34 8.24 0.18
CA GLY A 322 2.52 6.83 -0.17
C GLY A 322 3.88 6.28 0.30
N PRO A 323 5.00 6.82 -0.16
CA PRO A 323 6.32 6.42 0.32
C PRO A 323 6.52 6.60 1.83
N GLY A 324 5.94 7.65 2.43
CA GLY A 324 5.97 7.88 3.88
C GLY A 324 5.34 6.73 4.68
N SER A 325 4.39 6.03 4.11
CA SER A 325 3.71 4.91 4.76
C SER A 325 4.62 3.71 5.04
N MET A 326 5.66 3.52 4.21
CA MET A 326 6.64 2.44 4.38
C MET A 326 7.45 2.54 5.68
N ILE A 327 7.51 3.74 6.28
CA ILE A 327 8.12 3.95 7.60
C ILE A 327 7.44 3.06 8.65
N GLY A 328 6.13 2.84 8.53
CA GLY A 328 5.36 1.94 9.41
C GLY A 328 5.88 0.51 9.40
N PHE A 329 6.18 -0.04 8.22
CA PHE A 329 6.74 -1.38 8.07
C PHE A 329 8.14 -1.49 8.66
N ASP A 330 8.99 -0.46 8.48
CA ASP A 330 10.32 -0.43 9.09
C ASP A 330 10.28 -0.40 10.62
N VAL A 331 9.34 0.32 11.20
CA VAL A 331 9.13 0.35 12.65
C VAL A 331 8.70 -1.03 13.16
N ALA A 332 7.74 -1.67 12.48
CA ALA A 332 7.27 -3.00 12.88
C ALA A 332 8.36 -4.07 12.78
N ARG A 333 9.11 -4.06 11.69
CA ARG A 333 10.21 -4.98 11.46
C ARG A 333 11.26 -4.93 12.58
N THR A 334 11.60 -3.72 13.04
CA THR A 334 12.59 -3.55 14.11
C THR A 334 12.03 -3.80 15.50
N SER A 335 10.72 -3.96 15.64
CA SER A 335 10.03 -4.16 16.92
C SER A 335 9.51 -5.59 17.11
N ASN A 336 9.65 -6.44 16.11
CA ASN A 336 9.20 -7.82 16.15
C ASN A 336 10.34 -8.77 15.79
N PRO A 337 10.34 -10.00 16.36
CA PRO A 337 11.29 -11.01 15.94
C PRO A 337 11.01 -11.49 14.51
N ASP A 338 12.04 -11.99 13.84
CA ASP A 338 11.99 -12.32 12.40
C ASP A 338 10.83 -13.26 12.03
N HIS A 339 10.50 -14.25 12.89
CA HIS A 339 9.42 -15.20 12.65
C HIS A 339 8.00 -14.61 12.76
N ARG A 340 7.83 -13.33 13.16
CA ARG A 340 6.55 -12.61 13.24
C ARG A 340 6.51 -11.32 12.40
N THR A 341 7.52 -11.09 11.59
CA THR A 341 7.64 -9.84 10.82
C THR A 341 6.53 -9.71 9.77
N ALA A 342 6.14 -10.81 9.13
CA ALA A 342 5.08 -10.78 8.12
C ALA A 342 3.70 -10.57 8.76
N SER A 343 3.41 -11.21 9.90
CA SER A 343 2.18 -10.96 10.65
C SER A 343 2.07 -9.50 11.12
N ALA A 344 3.17 -8.94 11.62
CA ALA A 344 3.22 -7.53 11.99
C ALA A 344 3.00 -6.61 10.78
N SER A 345 3.58 -6.94 9.61
CA SER A 345 3.37 -6.20 8.35
C SER A 345 1.90 -6.26 7.91
N GLY A 346 1.25 -7.42 8.05
CA GLY A 346 -0.18 -7.57 7.77
C GLY A 346 -1.04 -6.65 8.65
N ILE A 347 -0.77 -6.59 9.95
CA ILE A 347 -1.46 -5.67 10.88
C ILE A 347 -1.30 -4.23 10.43
N ILE A 348 -0.08 -3.82 10.05
CA ILE A 348 0.20 -2.44 9.62
C ILE A 348 -0.54 -2.10 8.33
N ASN A 349 -0.53 -3.01 7.37
CA ASN A 349 -1.16 -2.78 6.08
C ASN A 349 -2.68 -2.56 6.18
N VAL A 350 -3.35 -3.24 7.15
CA VAL A 350 -4.76 -2.96 7.47
C VAL A 350 -4.98 -1.48 7.81
N GLY A 351 -4.05 -0.84 8.54
CA GLY A 351 -4.17 0.57 8.91
C GLY A 351 -4.32 1.50 7.70
N GLY A 352 -3.45 1.36 6.70
CA GLY A 352 -3.47 2.21 5.50
C GLY A 352 -4.69 1.98 4.61
N PHE A 353 -5.11 0.72 4.44
CA PHE A 353 -6.33 0.43 3.67
C PHE A 353 -7.59 0.89 4.39
N THR A 354 -7.65 0.77 5.72
CA THR A 354 -8.77 1.28 6.53
C THR A 354 -8.88 2.79 6.40
N SER A 355 -7.77 3.53 6.53
CA SER A 355 -7.81 4.99 6.41
C SER A 355 -8.16 5.45 5.00
N ALA A 356 -7.65 4.78 3.96
CA ALA A 356 -7.99 5.08 2.58
C ALA A 356 -9.47 4.86 2.29
N LEU A 357 -10.03 3.72 2.76
CA LEU A 357 -11.46 3.42 2.63
C LEU A 357 -12.31 4.46 3.37
N LEU A 358 -11.97 4.77 4.62
CA LEU A 358 -12.68 5.78 5.42
C LEU A 358 -12.62 7.15 4.75
N ALA A 359 -11.46 7.57 4.21
CA ALA A 359 -11.33 8.85 3.53
C ALA A 359 -12.20 8.92 2.28
N VAL A 360 -12.16 7.88 1.43
CA VAL A 360 -12.97 7.83 0.20
C VAL A 360 -14.46 7.87 0.50
N LEU A 361 -14.92 7.09 1.49
CA LEU A 361 -16.33 7.04 1.89
C LEU A 361 -16.79 8.34 2.57
N ALA A 362 -15.95 8.93 3.43
CA ALA A 362 -16.28 10.18 4.12
C ALA A 362 -16.45 11.34 3.13
N VAL A 363 -15.53 11.44 2.14
CA VAL A 363 -15.64 12.46 1.08
C VAL A 363 -16.94 12.27 0.29
N GLY A 364 -17.23 11.04 -0.17
CA GLY A 364 -18.48 10.75 -0.90
C GLY A 364 -19.72 11.07 -0.09
N ALA A 365 -19.78 10.63 1.17
CA ALA A 365 -20.93 10.88 2.04
C ALA A 365 -21.18 12.37 2.29
N VAL A 366 -20.13 13.16 2.48
CA VAL A 366 -20.27 14.63 2.66
C VAL A 366 -20.71 15.30 1.37
N LEU A 367 -20.18 14.88 0.22
CA LEU A 367 -20.63 15.39 -1.07
C LEU A 367 -22.12 15.12 -1.30
N ASP A 368 -22.57 13.91 -1.06
CA ASP A 368 -24.00 13.53 -1.23
C ASP A 368 -24.92 14.28 -0.25
N LEU A 369 -24.44 14.51 0.98
CA LEU A 369 -25.20 15.26 2.00
C LEU A 369 -25.34 16.75 1.66
N LEU A 370 -24.32 17.37 1.09
CA LEU A 370 -24.28 18.81 0.79
C LEU A 370 -24.83 19.14 -0.59
N THR A 371 -24.97 18.16 -1.47
CA THR A 371 -25.50 18.37 -2.84
C THR A 371 -26.60 17.35 -3.15
N PRO A 372 -27.72 17.37 -2.42
CA PRO A 372 -28.85 16.48 -2.70
C PRO A 372 -29.50 16.88 -4.03
N GLY A 373 -29.59 15.96 -4.99
CA GLY A 373 -30.25 16.12 -6.29
C GLY A 373 -29.36 15.89 -7.50
N GLU A 374 -29.90 16.16 -8.70
CA GLU A 374 -29.22 15.84 -9.97
C GLU A 374 -28.21 16.92 -10.44
N GLY A 375 -27.97 17.97 -9.63
CA GLY A 375 -27.22 19.17 -10.03
C GLY A 375 -25.69 19.07 -10.05
N GLY A 376 -25.12 17.91 -9.70
CA GLY A 376 -23.67 17.73 -9.56
C GLY A 376 -23.08 18.37 -8.30
N TYR A 377 -21.82 18.03 -8.00
CA TYR A 377 -21.14 18.51 -6.79
C TYR A 377 -20.64 19.95 -6.95
N THR A 378 -20.75 20.74 -5.85
CA THR A 378 -20.27 22.13 -5.80
C THR A 378 -18.86 22.24 -5.27
N ALA A 379 -18.15 23.34 -5.57
CA ALA A 379 -16.83 23.63 -5.03
C ALA A 379 -16.83 23.70 -3.50
N GLU A 380 -17.87 24.28 -2.90
CA GLU A 380 -18.02 24.36 -1.45
C GLU A 380 -18.20 22.98 -0.82
N ALA A 381 -19.05 22.11 -1.43
CA ALA A 381 -19.22 20.73 -0.98
C ALA A 381 -17.89 19.95 -1.01
N PHE A 382 -17.10 20.13 -2.07
CA PHE A 382 -15.76 19.54 -2.12
C PHE A 382 -14.82 20.03 -1.02
N ARG A 383 -14.84 21.32 -0.69
CA ARG A 383 -14.02 21.85 0.41
C ARG A 383 -14.34 21.18 1.75
N TRP A 384 -15.62 21.07 2.10
CA TRP A 384 -16.06 20.38 3.31
C TRP A 384 -15.76 18.88 3.25
N ALA A 385 -15.98 18.25 2.11
CA ALA A 385 -15.70 16.84 1.93
C ALA A 385 -14.20 16.54 2.11
N MET A 386 -13.32 17.32 1.49
CA MET A 386 -11.87 17.17 1.63
C MET A 386 -11.38 17.51 3.04
N ALA A 387 -12.09 18.38 3.79
CA ALA A 387 -11.76 18.67 5.18
C ALA A 387 -11.94 17.47 6.12
N THR A 388 -12.71 16.45 5.74
CA THR A 388 -12.88 15.20 6.55
C THR A 388 -11.55 14.49 6.83
N GLN A 389 -10.52 14.69 5.99
CA GLN A 389 -9.18 14.17 6.16
C GLN A 389 -8.54 14.56 7.50
N TYR A 390 -8.87 15.75 8.02
CA TYR A 390 -8.31 16.25 9.28
C TYR A 390 -8.67 15.38 10.47
N VAL A 391 -9.85 14.76 10.47
CA VAL A 391 -10.27 13.82 11.52
C VAL A 391 -9.34 12.60 11.55
N LEU A 392 -9.00 12.07 10.38
CA LEU A 392 -8.09 10.92 10.26
C LEU A 392 -6.66 11.29 10.66
N TRP A 393 -6.16 12.47 10.23
CA TRP A 393 -4.84 12.94 10.66
C TRP A 393 -4.78 13.22 12.15
N ALA A 394 -5.80 13.87 12.74
CA ALA A 394 -5.85 14.12 14.18
C ALA A 394 -5.78 12.82 14.98
N LEU A 395 -6.61 11.82 14.61
CA LEU A 395 -6.59 10.51 15.24
C LEU A 395 -5.21 9.85 15.11
N GLY A 396 -4.66 9.85 13.92
CA GLY A 396 -3.36 9.25 13.64
C GLY A 396 -2.21 9.90 14.39
N VAL A 397 -2.14 11.24 14.39
CA VAL A 397 -1.10 12.00 15.11
C VAL A 397 -1.16 11.75 16.61
N ILE A 398 -2.37 11.78 17.21
CA ILE A 398 -2.57 11.49 18.64
C ILE A 398 -1.97 10.11 18.98
N GLN A 399 -2.28 9.11 18.19
CA GLN A 399 -1.80 7.75 18.42
C GLN A 399 -0.30 7.60 18.15
N ILE A 400 0.24 8.21 17.09
CA ILE A 400 1.68 8.20 16.81
C ILE A 400 2.44 8.80 18.00
N VAL A 401 1.99 9.97 18.51
CA VAL A 401 2.62 10.62 19.67
C VAL A 401 2.52 9.75 20.93
N ARG A 402 1.34 9.14 21.18
CA ARG A 402 1.12 8.22 22.29
C ARG A 402 2.08 7.04 22.29
N TYR A 403 2.18 6.31 21.16
CA TYR A 403 3.05 5.13 21.08
C TYR A 403 4.52 5.49 21.01
N ARG A 404 4.88 6.61 20.39
CA ARG A 404 6.26 7.15 20.43
C ARG A 404 6.70 7.43 21.88
N ARG A 405 5.86 8.09 22.70
CA ARG A 405 6.15 8.35 24.10
C ARG A 405 6.33 7.05 24.88
N ARG A 406 5.46 6.06 24.64
CA ARG A 406 5.54 4.74 25.28
C ARG A 406 6.83 4.00 24.95
N ILE A 407 7.25 3.98 23.69
CA ILE A 407 8.52 3.35 23.29
C ILE A 407 9.69 4.02 23.98
N ARG A 408 9.76 5.35 23.95
CA ARG A 408 10.84 6.10 24.60
C ARG A 408 10.92 5.84 26.10
N SER A 409 9.79 5.79 26.82
CA SER A 409 9.78 5.49 28.24
C SER A 409 10.24 4.08 28.58
N LEU A 410 10.01 3.09 27.70
CA LEU A 410 10.51 1.72 27.89
C LEU A 410 12.04 1.68 27.70
N THR A 411 12.56 2.30 26.65
CA THR A 411 14.01 2.38 26.40
C THR A 411 14.76 3.05 27.55
N THR A 412 14.22 4.16 28.07
CA THR A 412 14.83 4.85 29.23
C THR A 412 14.84 3.96 30.47
N ARG A 413 13.75 3.21 30.76
CA ARG A 413 13.67 2.30 31.89
C ARG A 413 14.67 1.13 31.76
N GLU A 414 14.83 0.55 30.58
CA GLU A 414 15.80 -0.49 30.31
C GLU A 414 17.26 0.01 30.49
N GLN A 415 17.55 1.22 30.03
CA GLN A 415 18.86 1.87 30.22
C GLN A 415 19.15 2.14 31.71
N VAL A 416 18.18 2.62 32.46
CA VAL A 416 18.32 2.82 33.92
C VAL A 416 18.49 1.48 34.64
N ALA A 417 17.71 0.45 34.28
CA ALA A 417 17.79 -0.87 34.90
C ALA A 417 19.11 -1.61 34.58
N SER A 418 19.70 -1.34 33.41
CA SER A 418 21.01 -1.92 33.02
C SER A 418 22.22 -1.18 33.59
N GLY A 419 22.02 -0.11 34.33
CA GLY A 419 23.12 0.68 34.96
C GLY A 419 23.97 1.46 33.97
N SER A 420 23.57 1.56 32.69
CA SER A 420 24.27 2.39 31.71
C SER A 420 23.83 3.85 31.88
N SER A 421 24.69 4.66 32.48
CA SER A 421 24.50 6.10 32.58
C SER A 421 24.35 6.71 31.17
N MET A 422 23.38 7.62 31.02
CA MET A 422 23.25 8.43 29.83
C MET A 422 24.54 9.21 29.59
N ILE A 423 25.31 8.79 28.59
CA ILE A 423 26.26 9.68 27.91
C ILE A 423 25.44 10.30 26.77
N GLU A 424 25.08 11.55 26.95
CA GLU A 424 24.58 12.41 25.88
C GLU A 424 25.63 12.47 24.77
N GLY A 425 25.34 11.90 23.64
CA GLY A 425 26.26 11.98 22.50
C GLY A 425 25.90 10.94 21.43
N ASP A 426 25.76 11.38 20.23
CA ASP A 426 25.43 10.78 18.95
C ASP A 426 26.02 9.39 18.56
N GLY A 427 26.45 8.56 19.53
CA GLY A 427 27.29 7.39 19.23
C GLY A 427 26.87 6.01 19.70
N LEU A 428 25.70 5.79 20.33
CA LEU A 428 25.48 4.58 21.15
C LEU A 428 24.43 3.55 20.66
N LEU A 429 24.18 3.42 19.37
CA LEU A 429 23.35 2.32 18.84
C LEU A 429 24.10 1.32 17.95
N THR A 430 25.44 1.26 17.99
CA THR A 430 26.21 0.26 17.23
C THR A 430 26.91 -0.79 18.09
N ARG A 431 26.72 -0.82 19.40
CA ARG A 431 27.32 -1.86 20.26
C ARG A 431 26.22 -2.66 20.95
N GLY A 432 25.94 -3.82 20.43
CA GLY A 432 25.17 -4.82 21.16
C GLY A 432 24.31 -5.75 20.32
N VAL A 433 24.88 -6.37 19.29
CA VAL A 433 24.52 -7.76 18.89
C VAL A 433 25.75 -8.33 18.18
N ARG A 434 26.53 -9.06 18.93
CA ARG A 434 27.35 -10.16 18.41
C ARG A 434 26.52 -11.42 18.38
#